data_8e1682a68747cb3f0d29049f67979901
#
_entry.id   8e1682a68747cb3f0d29049f67979901
#
_cell.length_a   1.000
_cell.length_b   1.000
_cell.length_c   1.000
_cell.angle_alpha   90.00
_cell.angle_beta   90.00
_cell.angle_gamma   90.00
#
_symmetry.space_group_name_H-M   'P 1'
#
loop_
_entity.id
_entity.type
_entity.pdbx_description
1 polymer ?
#
loop_
_entity_poly.entity_id
_entity_poly.type
_entity_poly.pdbx_seq_one_letter_code
_entity_poly.pdbx_strand_id
1 'polypeptide(L)'
;MIKKVLLPTALAAIAAMSTVAVVLAQAPGGGKGKGPAGPVLTVTSNAWSDGGEVPMHHAGRGDNKSPAFEFHWMMGTMPASAPDALKSYAVIFHDIENATAKGTTDTLHWSAFNIPGTATGLPEGLGPGDLPDGTRNGPGIASRGGTNPGAYFGPGAGPGPFHHYVFEFYALDTKLDLPANTTREDLLKAMDGHVIGKAAYVGRFHAQ
;
A
#
# COMPACT_ATOMS: atom_id res chain seq x y z
N MET A 1 62.03 70.24 -21.39
CA MET A 1 60.91 69.65 -20.60
C MET A 1 60.24 68.64 -21.46
N ILE A 2 60.49 67.36 -21.22
CA ILE A 2 59.93 66.25 -21.99
C ILE A 2 58.96 65.52 -21.07
N LYS A 3 57.66 65.60 -21.38
CA LYS A 3 56.64 64.88 -20.64
C LYS A 3 56.60 63.43 -21.11
N LYS A 4 56.91 62.49 -20.20
CA LYS A 4 56.72 61.07 -20.43
C LYS A 4 55.22 60.70 -20.29
N VAL A 5 54.66 60.18 -21.34
CA VAL A 5 53.33 59.60 -21.35
C VAL A 5 53.46 58.11 -20.94
N LEU A 6 52.87 57.74 -19.84
CA LEU A 6 52.77 56.34 -19.41
C LEU A 6 51.51 55.73 -20.04
N LEU A 7 51.66 54.67 -20.83
CA LEU A 7 50.59 53.81 -21.27
C LEU A 7 50.21 52.84 -20.14
N PRO A 8 48.94 52.59 -19.92
CA PRO A 8 48.53 51.52 -19.00
C PRO A 8 48.56 50.15 -19.72
N THR A 9 49.30 49.23 -19.15
CA THR A 9 49.26 47.80 -19.50
C THR A 9 47.96 47.17 -19.05
N ALA A 10 47.15 46.76 -20.03
CA ALA A 10 45.96 45.96 -19.76
C ALA A 10 46.37 44.54 -19.38
N LEU A 11 46.07 44.17 -18.16
CA LEU A 11 46.21 42.78 -17.65
C LEU A 11 45.01 41.97 -18.11
N ALA A 12 45.18 41.08 -19.08
CA ALA A 12 44.15 40.13 -19.50
C ALA A 12 44.06 39.00 -18.49
N ALA A 13 43.01 38.99 -17.71
CA ALA A 13 42.66 37.84 -16.83
C ALA A 13 42.09 36.73 -17.68
N ILE A 14 42.83 35.63 -17.85
CA ILE A 14 42.34 34.38 -18.45
C ILE A 14 41.56 33.66 -17.36
N ALA A 15 40.24 33.68 -17.49
CA ALA A 15 39.35 32.84 -16.66
C ALA A 15 39.47 31.41 -17.15
N ALA A 16 40.17 30.57 -16.40
CA ALA A 16 40.17 29.14 -16.61
C ALA A 16 38.80 28.57 -16.20
N MET A 17 37.92 28.29 -17.16
CA MET A 17 36.70 27.51 -16.93
C MET A 17 37.08 26.05 -16.67
N SER A 18 37.10 25.66 -15.40
CA SER A 18 37.20 24.26 -15.00
C SER A 18 35.88 23.59 -15.35
N THR A 19 35.84 22.84 -16.43
CA THR A 19 34.75 21.93 -16.73
C THR A 19 34.80 20.77 -15.74
N VAL A 20 33.95 20.81 -14.71
CA VAL A 20 33.68 19.62 -13.86
C VAL A 20 32.95 18.62 -14.72
N ALA A 21 33.64 17.60 -15.21
CA ALA A 21 33.01 16.44 -15.80
C ALA A 21 32.32 15.69 -14.67
N VAL A 22 30.99 15.81 -14.58
CA VAL A 22 30.15 14.91 -13.75
C VAL A 22 30.20 13.56 -14.42
N VAL A 23 31.07 12.69 -13.93
CA VAL A 23 31.01 11.25 -14.25
C VAL A 23 29.77 10.73 -13.55
N LEU A 24 28.66 10.64 -14.28
CA LEU A 24 27.53 9.82 -13.89
C LEU A 24 28.03 8.37 -13.86
N ALA A 25 28.36 7.88 -12.66
CA ALA A 25 28.57 6.46 -12.45
C ALA A 25 27.26 5.76 -12.86
N GLN A 26 27.26 5.13 -14.02
CA GLN A 26 26.21 4.18 -14.38
C GLN A 26 26.22 3.10 -13.32
N ALA A 27 25.14 3.02 -12.55
CA ALA A 27 24.89 1.86 -11.72
C ALA A 27 25.01 0.60 -12.61
N PRO A 28 25.64 -0.49 -12.12
CA PRO A 28 25.77 -1.72 -12.87
C PRO A 28 24.36 -2.13 -13.33
N GLY A 29 24.21 -2.35 -14.63
CA GLY A 29 22.96 -2.48 -15.34
C GLY A 29 21.94 -3.30 -14.58
N GLY A 30 20.94 -2.61 -14.05
CA GLY A 30 19.72 -3.26 -13.61
C GLY A 30 19.16 -4.00 -14.82
N GLY A 31 19.16 -5.32 -14.76
CA GLY A 31 18.48 -6.13 -15.76
C GLY A 31 17.13 -5.47 -16.00
N LYS A 32 16.76 -5.26 -17.26
CA LYS A 32 15.41 -4.86 -17.63
C LYS A 32 14.49 -5.92 -17.03
N GLY A 33 13.99 -5.68 -15.82
CA GLY A 33 12.95 -6.51 -15.24
C GLY A 33 11.86 -6.54 -16.30
N LYS A 34 11.58 -7.70 -16.88
CA LYS A 34 10.35 -7.89 -17.64
C LYS A 34 9.26 -7.44 -16.67
N GLY A 35 8.53 -6.40 -17.01
CA GLY A 35 7.30 -6.06 -16.31
C GLY A 35 6.45 -7.33 -16.21
N PRO A 36 5.51 -7.43 -15.29
CA PRO A 36 4.68 -8.62 -15.14
C PRO A 36 4.19 -9.05 -16.52
N ALA A 37 4.44 -10.31 -16.87
CA ALA A 37 4.08 -10.86 -18.18
C ALA A 37 2.56 -11.07 -18.34
N GLY A 38 1.75 -10.57 -17.41
CA GLY A 38 0.30 -10.73 -17.33
C GLY A 38 -0.41 -9.50 -16.75
N PRO A 39 -1.74 -9.58 -16.59
CA PRO A 39 -2.53 -8.53 -16.01
C PRO A 39 -2.09 -8.19 -14.58
N VAL A 40 -2.17 -6.93 -14.21
CA VAL A 40 -1.84 -6.40 -12.90
C VAL A 40 -3.12 -6.08 -12.16
N LEU A 41 -3.24 -6.49 -10.89
CA LEU A 41 -4.33 -6.09 -10.01
C LEU A 41 -4.18 -4.61 -9.64
N THR A 42 -5.25 -3.85 -9.75
CA THR A 42 -5.39 -2.50 -9.20
C THR A 42 -6.67 -2.42 -8.38
N VAL A 43 -6.70 -1.50 -7.42
CA VAL A 43 -7.85 -1.31 -6.52
C VAL A 43 -8.22 0.16 -6.50
N THR A 44 -9.51 0.44 -6.55
CA THR A 44 -10.08 1.78 -6.38
C THR A 44 -11.13 1.79 -5.28
N SER A 45 -11.44 2.98 -4.77
CA SER A 45 -12.53 3.19 -3.82
C SER A 45 -13.17 4.56 -4.10
N ASN A 46 -14.45 4.68 -3.82
CA ASN A 46 -15.17 5.96 -3.81
C ASN A 46 -15.21 6.60 -2.43
N ALA A 47 -14.68 5.94 -1.40
CA ALA A 47 -14.71 6.43 -0.03
C ALA A 47 -13.75 7.62 0.20
N TRP A 48 -12.55 7.57 -0.39
CA TRP A 48 -11.57 8.67 -0.47
C TRP A 48 -10.60 8.38 -1.62
N SER A 49 -9.81 9.36 -2.04
CA SER A 49 -8.75 9.17 -3.04
C SER A 49 -7.56 8.46 -2.42
N ASP A 50 -6.88 7.59 -3.16
CA ASP A 50 -5.67 6.90 -2.69
C ASP A 50 -4.64 7.90 -2.14
N GLY A 51 -4.13 7.66 -0.93
CA GLY A 51 -3.32 8.60 -0.16
C GLY A 51 -4.08 9.75 0.49
N GLY A 52 -5.40 9.83 0.31
CA GLY A 52 -6.26 10.87 0.87
C GLY A 52 -6.61 10.65 2.35
N GLU A 53 -7.36 11.60 2.91
CA GLU A 53 -7.83 11.51 4.29
C GLU A 53 -9.05 10.60 4.41
N VAL A 54 -9.00 9.70 5.40
CA VAL A 54 -10.09 8.75 5.67
C VAL A 54 -11.25 9.48 6.38
N PRO A 55 -12.46 9.45 5.81
CA PRO A 55 -13.63 10.04 6.46
C PRO A 55 -13.96 9.37 7.79
N MET A 56 -14.53 10.13 8.74
CA MET A 56 -14.97 9.62 10.06
C MET A 56 -15.91 8.42 9.95
N HIS A 57 -16.71 8.34 8.89
CA HIS A 57 -17.59 7.19 8.61
C HIS A 57 -16.82 5.85 8.59
N HIS A 58 -15.57 5.86 8.13
CA HIS A 58 -14.71 4.68 8.07
C HIS A 58 -13.74 4.57 9.23
N ALA A 59 -13.64 5.57 10.09
CA ALA A 59 -12.71 5.57 11.22
C ALA A 59 -13.26 4.78 12.40
N GLY A 60 -12.36 4.17 13.18
CA GLY A 60 -12.73 3.40 14.39
C GLY A 60 -13.33 4.25 15.52
N ARG A 61 -13.21 5.57 15.42
CA ARG A 61 -13.84 6.55 16.32
C ARG A 61 -15.18 7.07 15.80
N GLY A 62 -15.55 6.75 14.57
CA GLY A 62 -16.81 7.10 13.92
C GLY A 62 -17.72 5.89 13.76
N ASP A 63 -18.31 5.73 12.57
CA ASP A 63 -19.27 4.63 12.33
C ASP A 63 -18.57 3.27 12.16
N ASN A 64 -17.25 3.28 11.98
CA ASN A 64 -16.43 2.08 11.86
C ASN A 64 -16.88 1.14 10.72
N LYS A 65 -17.30 1.71 9.60
CA LYS A 65 -17.70 0.96 8.41
C LYS A 65 -16.49 0.69 7.54
N SER A 66 -16.26 -0.57 7.14
CA SER A 66 -15.24 -0.86 6.13
C SER A 66 -15.59 -0.15 4.83
N PRO A 67 -14.60 0.45 4.12
CA PRO A 67 -14.87 1.09 2.84
C PRO A 67 -15.21 0.07 1.76
N ALA A 68 -15.95 0.50 0.74
CA ALA A 68 -16.10 -0.26 -0.49
C ALA A 68 -14.83 -0.18 -1.31
N PHE A 69 -14.48 -1.26 -1.97
CA PHE A 69 -13.38 -1.34 -2.92
C PHE A 69 -13.83 -2.00 -4.22
N GLU A 70 -13.24 -1.59 -5.34
CA GLU A 70 -13.40 -2.23 -6.64
C GLU A 70 -12.07 -2.82 -7.09
N PHE A 71 -12.11 -4.06 -7.60
CA PHE A 71 -10.95 -4.78 -8.11
C PHE A 71 -10.91 -4.69 -9.64
N HIS A 72 -9.78 -4.25 -10.17
CA HIS A 72 -9.57 -4.14 -11.61
C HIS A 72 -8.31 -4.89 -12.00
N TRP A 73 -8.35 -5.49 -13.18
CA TRP A 73 -7.17 -6.08 -13.80
C TRP A 73 -6.79 -5.26 -15.02
N MET A 74 -5.51 -4.94 -15.13
CA MET A 74 -5.00 -4.03 -16.16
C MET A 74 -3.83 -4.66 -16.92
N MET A 75 -3.81 -4.50 -18.25
CA MET A 75 -2.66 -4.78 -19.10
C MET A 75 -2.11 -3.43 -19.60
N GLY A 76 -1.04 -2.95 -18.99
CA GLY A 76 -0.61 -1.56 -19.17
C GLY A 76 -1.71 -0.60 -18.70
N THR A 77 -2.24 0.24 -19.59
CA THR A 77 -3.33 1.18 -19.29
C THR A 77 -4.72 0.68 -19.71
N MET A 78 -4.82 -0.53 -20.26
CA MET A 78 -6.08 -1.08 -20.74
C MET A 78 -6.69 -2.05 -19.73
N PRO A 79 -8.02 -2.05 -19.55
CA PRO A 79 -8.70 -3.09 -18.81
C PRO A 79 -8.39 -4.48 -19.36
N ALA A 80 -8.24 -5.45 -18.46
CA ALA A 80 -7.98 -6.84 -18.79
C ALA A 80 -8.87 -7.77 -17.94
N SER A 81 -9.00 -9.03 -18.36
CA SER A 81 -9.61 -10.06 -17.55
C SER A 81 -8.67 -10.48 -16.42
N ALA A 82 -9.26 -10.93 -15.30
CA ALA A 82 -8.50 -11.61 -14.26
C ALA A 82 -7.82 -12.87 -14.82
N PRO A 83 -6.64 -13.26 -14.31
CA PRO A 83 -6.01 -14.52 -14.69
C PRO A 83 -6.91 -15.72 -14.39
N ASP A 84 -6.93 -16.73 -15.27
CA ASP A 84 -7.70 -17.97 -15.06
C ASP A 84 -7.31 -18.74 -13.78
N ALA A 85 -6.07 -18.54 -13.34
CA ALA A 85 -5.56 -19.12 -12.09
C ALA A 85 -6.19 -18.53 -10.83
N LEU A 86 -6.85 -17.37 -10.91
CA LEU A 86 -7.42 -16.70 -9.74
C LEU A 86 -8.47 -17.56 -9.05
N LYS A 87 -8.29 -17.80 -7.74
CA LYS A 87 -9.23 -18.57 -6.91
C LYS A 87 -9.81 -17.76 -5.76
N SER A 88 -9.01 -16.87 -5.16
CA SER A 88 -9.45 -16.03 -4.05
C SER A 88 -8.65 -14.74 -3.96
N TYR A 89 -9.16 -13.82 -3.13
CA TYR A 89 -8.41 -12.65 -2.68
C TYR A 89 -8.24 -12.68 -1.15
N ALA A 90 -7.24 -11.95 -0.69
CA ALA A 90 -7.06 -11.60 0.70
C ALA A 90 -6.78 -10.11 0.84
N VAL A 91 -7.13 -9.53 1.99
CA VAL A 91 -6.81 -8.16 2.37
C VAL A 91 -6.17 -8.15 3.75
N ILE A 92 -5.14 -7.32 3.92
CA ILE A 92 -4.50 -7.00 5.20
C ILE A 92 -4.54 -5.49 5.36
N PHE A 93 -5.11 -5.01 6.45
CA PHE A 93 -5.24 -3.59 6.75
C PHE A 93 -4.48 -3.26 8.04
N HIS A 94 -3.56 -2.31 7.98
CA HIS A 94 -2.64 -2.02 9.07
C HIS A 94 -2.23 -0.55 9.14
N ASP A 95 -1.83 -0.08 10.34
CA ASP A 95 -1.29 1.24 10.65
C ASP A 95 0.23 1.15 10.70
N ILE A 96 0.92 1.74 9.72
CA ILE A 96 2.36 1.58 9.52
C ILE A 96 3.22 2.42 10.48
N GLU A 97 2.66 3.43 11.15
CA GLU A 97 3.36 4.25 12.15
C GLU A 97 3.23 3.69 13.57
N ASN A 98 2.30 2.80 13.82
CA ASN A 98 2.06 2.30 15.16
C ASN A 98 2.82 1.01 15.44
N ALA A 99 4.06 1.13 15.93
CA ALA A 99 4.89 -0.01 16.29
C ALA A 99 4.29 -0.82 17.45
N THR A 100 4.16 -2.12 17.26
CA THR A 100 3.61 -3.03 18.26
C THR A 100 4.72 -3.52 19.20
N ALA A 101 4.48 -3.48 20.52
CA ALA A 101 5.35 -4.05 21.55
C ALA A 101 6.83 -3.62 21.46
N LYS A 102 7.12 -2.38 21.05
CA LYS A 102 8.47 -1.85 20.81
C LYS A 102 9.26 -2.61 19.74
N GLY A 103 8.59 -3.40 18.91
CA GLY A 103 9.18 -4.14 17.80
C GLY A 103 9.13 -3.36 16.48
N THR A 104 9.48 -4.05 15.41
CA THR A 104 9.41 -3.56 14.04
C THR A 104 8.06 -3.86 13.36
N THR A 105 7.17 -4.57 14.05
CA THR A 105 5.85 -4.94 13.57
C THR A 105 4.87 -3.79 13.80
N ASP A 106 4.12 -3.44 12.79
CA ASP A 106 3.07 -2.44 12.85
C ASP A 106 1.73 -3.02 13.40
N THR A 107 0.72 -2.17 13.54
CA THR A 107 -0.56 -2.59 14.11
C THR A 107 -1.51 -3.10 13.02
N LEU A 108 -1.87 -4.39 13.13
CA LEU A 108 -2.94 -4.97 12.33
C LEU A 108 -4.30 -4.41 12.77
N HIS A 109 -5.05 -3.87 11.82
CA HIS A 109 -6.40 -3.36 12.02
C HIS A 109 -7.49 -4.33 11.54
N TRP A 110 -7.22 -5.09 10.48
CA TRP A 110 -8.14 -6.06 9.92
C TRP A 110 -7.42 -6.98 8.94
N SER A 111 -7.91 -8.20 8.84
CA SER A 111 -7.59 -9.10 7.75
C SER A 111 -8.85 -9.85 7.31
N ALA A 112 -8.96 -10.10 6.01
CA ALA A 112 -9.95 -11.01 5.47
C ALA A 112 -9.33 -11.82 4.33
N PHE A 113 -9.75 -13.07 4.19
CA PHE A 113 -9.23 -13.98 3.18
C PHE A 113 -10.29 -14.92 2.65
N ASN A 114 -9.96 -15.70 1.62
CA ASN A 114 -10.90 -16.51 0.87
C ASN A 114 -12.08 -15.72 0.26
N ILE A 115 -11.87 -14.41 0.05
CA ILE A 115 -12.80 -13.60 -0.74
C ILE A 115 -12.86 -14.27 -2.13
N PRO A 116 -14.04 -14.58 -2.67
CA PRO A 116 -14.14 -15.32 -3.93
C PRO A 116 -13.38 -14.68 -5.08
N GLY A 117 -12.66 -15.48 -5.89
CA GLY A 117 -11.96 -14.99 -7.08
C GLY A 117 -12.88 -14.37 -8.14
N THR A 118 -14.18 -14.62 -8.04
CA THR A 118 -15.22 -13.99 -8.87
C THR A 118 -15.70 -12.65 -8.34
N ALA A 119 -15.25 -12.23 -7.14
CA ALA A 119 -15.60 -10.94 -6.58
C ALA A 119 -14.97 -9.81 -7.42
N THR A 120 -15.75 -8.78 -7.71
CA THR A 120 -15.30 -7.57 -8.39
C THR A 120 -14.91 -6.46 -7.41
N GLY A 121 -14.95 -6.74 -6.10
CA GLY A 121 -14.63 -5.80 -5.05
C GLY A 121 -15.11 -6.26 -3.69
N LEU A 122 -15.09 -5.36 -2.73
CA LEU A 122 -15.66 -5.52 -1.40
C LEU A 122 -16.77 -4.47 -1.20
N PRO A 123 -17.92 -4.83 -0.65
CA PRO A 123 -18.95 -3.87 -0.31
C PRO A 123 -18.54 -3.01 0.90
N GLU A 124 -19.16 -1.85 1.04
CA GLU A 124 -19.07 -1.09 2.27
C GLU A 124 -19.74 -1.84 3.43
N GLY A 125 -19.12 -1.75 4.61
CA GLY A 125 -19.68 -2.36 5.82
C GLY A 125 -19.66 -3.88 5.80
N LEU A 126 -18.59 -4.47 5.26
CA LEU A 126 -18.42 -5.93 5.29
C LEU A 126 -18.65 -6.45 6.72
N GLY A 127 -19.55 -7.41 6.85
CA GLY A 127 -19.94 -7.94 8.15
C GLY A 127 -18.83 -8.70 8.87
N PRO A 128 -18.95 -8.87 10.19
CA PRO A 128 -17.96 -9.63 10.97
C PRO A 128 -18.09 -11.14 10.74
N GLY A 129 -16.99 -11.82 11.02
CA GLY A 129 -16.97 -13.29 11.04
C GLY A 129 -16.89 -13.92 9.66
N ASP A 130 -17.23 -15.19 9.61
CA ASP A 130 -17.29 -15.96 8.38
C ASP A 130 -18.54 -15.58 7.58
N LEU A 131 -18.36 -15.25 6.30
CA LEU A 131 -19.44 -14.84 5.43
C LEU A 131 -19.97 -16.03 4.60
N PRO A 132 -21.24 -15.96 4.12
CA PRO A 132 -21.83 -17.04 3.35
C PRO A 132 -21.13 -17.38 2.03
N ASP A 133 -20.37 -16.44 1.46
CA ASP A 133 -19.61 -16.61 0.23
C ASP A 133 -18.26 -17.33 0.44
N GLY A 134 -17.93 -17.65 1.70
CA GLY A 134 -16.69 -18.30 2.09
C GLY A 134 -15.60 -17.35 2.57
N THR A 135 -15.82 -16.04 2.49
CA THR A 135 -14.89 -15.04 3.06
C THR A 135 -14.79 -15.22 4.57
N ARG A 136 -13.57 -15.22 5.09
CA ARG A 136 -13.26 -15.28 6.51
C ARG A 136 -12.68 -13.96 6.97
N ASN A 137 -13.24 -13.37 8.02
CA ASN A 137 -12.63 -12.24 8.69
C ASN A 137 -11.66 -12.76 9.76
N GLY A 138 -10.38 -12.42 9.60
CA GLY A 138 -9.36 -12.69 10.57
C GLY A 138 -9.45 -11.75 11.79
N PRO A 139 -8.52 -11.87 12.74
CA PRO A 139 -8.50 -11.01 13.90
C PRO A 139 -8.39 -9.54 13.49
N GLY A 140 -9.13 -8.69 14.20
CA GLY A 140 -8.99 -7.25 14.14
C GLY A 140 -7.94 -6.75 15.09
N ILE A 141 -8.02 -5.46 15.46
CA ILE A 141 -7.08 -4.83 16.38
C ILE A 141 -7.19 -5.43 17.81
N ALA A 142 -6.14 -6.09 18.27
CA ALA A 142 -6.12 -6.80 19.55
C ALA A 142 -6.37 -5.86 20.75
N SER A 143 -5.86 -4.62 20.72
CA SER A 143 -6.02 -3.62 21.78
C SER A 143 -7.48 -3.18 22.01
N ARG A 144 -8.38 -3.49 21.09
CA ARG A 144 -9.83 -3.21 21.18
C ARG A 144 -10.66 -4.45 21.44
N GLY A 145 -10.02 -5.51 21.97
CA GLY A 145 -10.71 -6.76 22.21
C GLY A 145 -11.08 -7.46 20.90
N GLY A 146 -10.18 -7.39 19.91
CA GLY A 146 -10.34 -8.11 18.65
C GLY A 146 -10.79 -9.53 18.93
N THR A 147 -12.06 -9.78 18.65
CA THR A 147 -12.70 -11.07 18.93
C THR A 147 -12.61 -11.94 17.68
N ASN A 148 -12.55 -13.21 17.91
CA ASN A 148 -12.76 -14.14 16.82
C ASN A 148 -14.26 -14.60 16.86
N PRO A 149 -15.02 -14.41 15.78
CA PRO A 149 -14.62 -13.95 14.46
C PRO A 149 -14.26 -12.44 14.42
N GLY A 150 -13.23 -12.10 13.65
CA GLY A 150 -12.75 -10.73 13.48
C GLY A 150 -13.70 -9.86 12.66
N ALA A 151 -13.41 -8.58 12.66
CA ALA A 151 -14.12 -7.58 11.88
C ALA A 151 -13.18 -6.41 11.55
N TYR A 152 -13.57 -5.61 10.58
CA TYR A 152 -12.91 -4.34 10.30
C TYR A 152 -12.89 -3.46 11.55
N PHE A 153 -11.72 -2.84 11.79
CA PHE A 153 -11.57 -1.75 12.73
C PHE A 153 -10.81 -0.61 12.04
N GLY A 154 -11.50 0.51 11.85
CA GLY A 154 -10.98 1.65 11.11
C GLY A 154 -9.84 2.39 11.80
N PRO A 155 -9.26 3.39 11.13
CA PRO A 155 -8.25 4.28 11.68
C PRO A 155 -8.62 4.85 13.04
N GLY A 156 -7.65 4.93 13.95
CA GLY A 156 -7.90 5.36 15.32
C GLY A 156 -6.84 6.30 15.90
N ALA A 157 -5.90 6.82 15.09
CA ALA A 157 -4.88 7.76 15.53
C ALA A 157 -5.49 8.95 16.28
N GLY A 158 -4.83 9.36 17.36
CA GLY A 158 -5.23 10.53 18.17
C GLY A 158 -4.92 11.85 17.47
N PRO A 159 -5.16 13.00 18.17
CA PRO A 159 -4.71 14.30 17.70
C PRO A 159 -3.19 14.31 17.52
N GLY A 160 -2.70 14.91 16.44
CA GLY A 160 -1.29 14.99 16.12
C GLY A 160 -0.97 14.72 14.64
N PRO A 161 0.20 14.18 14.33
CA PRO A 161 0.54 13.80 12.97
C PRO A 161 -0.43 12.80 12.38
N PHE A 162 -0.60 12.81 11.07
CA PHE A 162 -1.33 11.76 10.37
C PHE A 162 -0.59 10.44 10.51
N HIS A 163 -1.37 9.37 10.73
CA HIS A 163 -0.94 8.00 10.48
C HIS A 163 -1.39 7.56 9.10
N HIS A 164 -0.61 6.69 8.46
CA HIS A 164 -0.93 6.07 7.19
C HIS A 164 -1.43 4.66 7.41
N TYR A 165 -2.60 4.42 6.86
CA TYR A 165 -3.30 3.15 6.96
C TYR A 165 -3.28 2.49 5.59
N VAL A 166 -2.70 1.31 5.50
CA VAL A 166 -2.50 0.61 4.25
C VAL A 166 -3.41 -0.60 4.17
N PHE A 167 -4.19 -0.68 3.10
CA PHE A 167 -4.88 -1.90 2.67
C PHE A 167 -4.00 -2.59 1.64
N GLU A 168 -3.51 -3.77 1.95
CA GLU A 168 -2.80 -4.62 1.01
C GLU A 168 -3.76 -5.70 0.50
N PHE A 169 -3.95 -5.76 -0.83
CA PHE A 169 -4.79 -6.73 -1.50
C PHE A 169 -3.92 -7.76 -2.21
N TYR A 170 -4.23 -9.02 -2.03
CA TYR A 170 -3.55 -10.15 -2.63
C TYR A 170 -4.53 -10.97 -3.45
N ALA A 171 -4.22 -11.24 -4.71
CA ALA A 171 -4.92 -12.19 -5.55
C ALA A 171 -4.17 -13.51 -5.51
N LEU A 172 -4.87 -14.60 -5.25
CA LEU A 172 -4.28 -15.91 -4.99
C LEU A 172 -4.78 -16.96 -5.99
N ASP A 173 -3.91 -17.87 -6.37
CA ASP A 173 -4.25 -19.03 -7.20
C ASP A 173 -4.82 -20.21 -6.38
N THR A 174 -5.08 -20.00 -5.11
CA THR A 174 -5.61 -20.99 -4.18
C THR A 174 -6.66 -20.39 -3.24
N LYS A 175 -7.38 -21.25 -2.53
CA LYS A 175 -8.09 -20.92 -1.29
C LYS A 175 -7.25 -21.42 -0.12
N LEU A 176 -7.22 -20.65 0.95
CA LEU A 176 -6.42 -20.96 2.12
C LEU A 176 -7.21 -21.82 3.10
N ASP A 177 -6.62 -22.95 3.50
CA ASP A 177 -7.20 -23.81 4.56
C ASP A 177 -6.70 -23.35 5.92
N LEU A 178 -7.24 -22.22 6.38
CA LEU A 178 -6.89 -21.57 7.62
C LEU A 178 -8.13 -21.28 8.46
N PRO A 179 -8.03 -21.36 9.79
CA PRO A 179 -9.10 -20.93 10.67
C PRO A 179 -9.24 -19.40 10.67
N ALA A 180 -10.44 -18.90 10.97
CA ALA A 180 -10.70 -17.45 11.01
C ALA A 180 -9.83 -16.69 12.03
N ASN A 181 -9.33 -17.34 13.08
CA ASN A 181 -8.43 -16.75 14.07
C ASN A 181 -6.94 -16.83 13.69
N THR A 182 -6.65 -17.05 12.43
CA THR A 182 -5.26 -17.12 11.95
C THR A 182 -4.53 -15.78 12.17
N THR A 183 -3.26 -15.86 12.57
CA THR A 183 -2.44 -14.65 12.75
C THR A 183 -2.09 -14.03 11.40
N ARG A 184 -1.68 -12.73 11.39
CA ARG A 184 -1.14 -12.09 10.19
C ARG A 184 0.07 -12.87 9.64
N GLU A 185 0.94 -13.35 10.52
CA GLU A 185 2.13 -14.11 10.15
C GLU A 185 1.76 -15.42 9.45
N ASP A 186 0.84 -16.19 10.02
CA ASP A 186 0.39 -17.45 9.43
C ASP A 186 -0.35 -17.22 8.09
N LEU A 187 -1.13 -16.13 8.00
CA LEU A 187 -1.80 -15.74 6.76
C LEU A 187 -0.77 -15.42 5.66
N LEU A 188 0.24 -14.59 5.96
CA LEU A 188 1.31 -14.26 5.02
C LEU A 188 2.08 -15.50 4.60
N LYS A 189 2.40 -16.40 5.54
CA LYS A 189 3.09 -17.65 5.24
C LYS A 189 2.26 -18.59 4.36
N ALA A 190 0.94 -18.65 4.58
CA ALA A 190 0.07 -19.49 3.77
C ALA A 190 -0.16 -18.91 2.36
N MET A 191 0.00 -17.61 2.17
CA MET A 191 -0.07 -16.96 0.86
C MET A 191 1.23 -17.08 0.06
N ASP A 192 2.36 -17.36 0.73
CA ASP A 192 3.67 -17.44 0.06
C ASP A 192 3.66 -18.52 -1.03
N GLY A 193 4.15 -18.14 -2.22
CA GLY A 193 4.13 -19.00 -3.41
C GLY A 193 2.79 -19.02 -4.17
N HIS A 194 1.72 -18.41 -3.63
CA HIS A 194 0.37 -18.41 -4.22
C HIS A 194 -0.10 -17.05 -4.73
N VAL A 195 0.70 -16.00 -4.55
CA VAL A 195 0.33 -14.63 -4.95
C VAL A 195 0.53 -14.44 -6.44
N ILE A 196 -0.55 -14.20 -7.17
CA ILE A 196 -0.57 -13.91 -8.62
C ILE A 196 -0.84 -12.45 -8.95
N GLY A 197 -1.20 -11.64 -7.96
CA GLY A 197 -1.39 -10.19 -8.07
C GLY A 197 -1.40 -9.54 -6.71
N LYS A 198 -0.89 -8.30 -6.64
CA LYS A 198 -0.88 -7.50 -5.43
C LYS A 198 -1.23 -6.05 -5.77
N ALA A 199 -2.03 -5.42 -4.91
CA ALA A 199 -2.33 -3.99 -4.97
C ALA A 199 -2.32 -3.41 -3.55
N ALA A 200 -2.19 -2.10 -3.45
CA ALA A 200 -2.36 -1.39 -2.19
C ALA A 200 -3.30 -0.20 -2.38
N TYR A 201 -3.96 0.19 -1.29
CA TYR A 201 -4.72 1.42 -1.19
C TYR A 201 -4.44 2.08 0.15
N VAL A 202 -4.17 3.37 0.16
CA VAL A 202 -3.70 4.08 1.33
C VAL A 202 -4.73 5.13 1.77
N GLY A 203 -4.93 5.23 3.08
CA GLY A 203 -5.60 6.35 3.69
C GLY A 203 -4.73 6.94 4.79
N ARG A 204 -4.87 8.23 5.05
CA ARG A 204 -4.25 8.87 6.21
C ARG A 204 -5.34 9.37 7.16
N PHE A 205 -5.05 9.30 8.45
CA PHE A 205 -6.02 9.71 9.47
C PHE A 205 -5.33 10.23 10.73
N HIS A 206 -5.93 11.25 11.33
CA HIS A 206 -5.75 11.63 12.73
C HIS A 206 -7.07 12.17 13.27
N ALA A 207 -7.31 12.05 14.56
CA ALA A 207 -8.43 12.73 15.20
C ALA A 207 -8.14 14.22 15.30
N GLN A 208 -9.17 15.04 15.15
CA GLN A 208 -9.13 16.49 15.39
C GLN A 208 -9.27 16.79 16.87
#